data_b6df9cdce341a058e7d575e50897d879
#
_entry.id   b6df9cdce341a058e7d575e50897d879
#
_cell.length_a   1.000
_cell.length_b   1.000
_cell.length_c   1.000
_cell.angle_alpha   90.00
_cell.angle_beta   90.00
_cell.angle_gamma   90.00
#
_symmetry.space_group_name_H-M   'P 1'
#
loop_
_entity.id
_entity.type
_entity.pdbx_description
1 polymer ?
#
loop_
_entity_poly.entity_id
_entity_poly.type
_entity_poly.pdbx_seq_one_letter_code
_entity_poly.pdbx_strand_id
1 'polypeptide(L)'
;KMLGFIKEHPQYGCIAVALSGDVGFYSGAKRLTAAFEAEGIETELIPGISSAAYFCSRLKMAWEDVKLMSVHGREQNLTAAVRMHFRTFTLLGGRDTVESLCEKLLKYGLPGVKLYIGERLHYPDERITEGTPEELKGQTFDGLCVALIENPDFQKEIRGCIPDEEFLRGSAPM
;
A
#
# COMPACT_ATOMS: atom_id res chain seq x y z
N LYS A 1 4.25 24.13 10.95
CA LYS A 1 5.65 24.53 10.69
C LYS A 1 5.84 25.11 9.28
N MET A 2 5.47 24.40 8.18
CA MET A 2 5.67 24.90 6.82
C MET A 2 4.92 26.19 6.53
N LEU A 3 3.62 26.28 6.83
CA LEU A 3 2.85 27.53 6.68
C LEU A 3 3.43 28.67 7.49
N GLY A 4 3.90 28.42 8.72
CA GLY A 4 4.59 29.43 9.51
C GLY A 4 5.84 29.94 8.80
N PHE A 5 6.69 29.02 8.32
CA PHE A 5 7.90 29.39 7.56
C PHE A 5 7.59 30.27 6.35
N ILE A 6 6.57 29.89 5.54
CA ILE A 6 6.17 30.67 4.36
C ILE A 6 5.74 32.08 4.74
N LYS A 7 4.93 32.23 5.81
CA LYS A 7 4.46 33.53 6.31
C LYS A 7 5.58 34.42 6.87
N GLU A 8 6.58 33.79 7.48
CA GLU A 8 7.77 34.49 8.03
C GLU A 8 8.79 34.90 6.96
N HIS A 9 8.68 34.38 5.74
CA HIS A 9 9.64 34.60 4.67
C HIS A 9 8.97 35.07 3.36
N PRO A 10 8.26 36.22 3.38
CA PRO A 10 7.55 36.75 2.22
C PRO A 10 8.47 37.16 1.06
N GLN A 11 9.78 37.29 1.31
CA GLN A 11 10.78 37.60 0.30
C GLN A 11 11.03 36.46 -0.71
N TYR A 12 10.60 35.21 -0.41
CA TYR A 12 10.76 34.09 -1.32
C TYR A 12 9.56 34.04 -2.28
N GLY A 13 9.80 34.31 -3.56
CA GLY A 13 8.77 34.23 -4.61
C GLY A 13 8.39 32.79 -4.98
N CYS A 14 9.24 31.80 -4.64
CA CYS A 14 8.99 30.39 -4.88
C CYS A 14 9.65 29.55 -3.78
N ILE A 15 8.93 28.58 -3.25
CA ILE A 15 9.42 27.67 -2.21
C ILE A 15 9.16 26.22 -2.65
N ALA A 16 10.22 25.44 -2.79
CA ALA A 16 10.10 24.01 -3.10
C ALA A 16 9.96 23.18 -1.82
N VAL A 17 8.96 22.29 -1.79
CA VAL A 17 8.76 21.31 -0.73
C VAL A 17 9.05 19.92 -1.28
N ALA A 18 10.17 19.32 -0.84
CA ALA A 18 10.53 17.96 -1.24
C ALA A 18 9.79 16.91 -0.40
N LEU A 19 9.18 15.95 -1.09
CA LEU A 19 8.52 14.80 -0.51
C LEU A 19 9.12 13.52 -1.08
N SER A 20 9.16 12.46 -0.28
CA SER A 20 9.67 11.17 -0.73
C SER A 20 8.66 10.48 -1.66
N GLY A 21 9.13 9.90 -2.75
CA GLY A 21 8.32 9.16 -3.71
C GLY A 21 7.49 10.04 -4.64
N ASP A 22 6.29 9.58 -4.99
CA ASP A 22 5.35 10.32 -5.83
C ASP A 22 4.35 11.10 -4.97
N VAL A 23 4.08 12.34 -5.34
CA VAL A 23 3.17 13.24 -4.61
C VAL A 23 1.71 12.75 -4.63
N GLY A 24 1.32 11.96 -5.62
CA GLY A 24 -0.02 11.37 -5.76
C GLY A 24 -0.20 10.02 -5.08
N PHE A 25 0.90 9.36 -4.62
CA PHE A 25 0.82 8.01 -4.10
C PHE A 25 1.02 7.97 -2.57
N TYR A 26 -0.10 7.99 -1.83
CA TYR A 26 -0.12 7.95 -0.35
C TYR A 26 0.80 8.97 0.33
N SER A 27 1.05 10.09 -0.34
CA SER A 27 1.94 11.16 0.10
C SER A 27 1.27 12.14 1.06
N GLY A 28 2.08 12.86 1.83
CA GLY A 28 1.68 14.02 2.61
C GLY A 28 1.25 15.23 1.76
N ALA A 29 1.54 15.24 0.46
CA ALA A 29 1.20 16.32 -0.46
C ALA A 29 -0.27 16.73 -0.40
N LYS A 30 -1.19 15.76 -0.39
CA LYS A 30 -2.64 16.03 -0.32
C LYS A 30 -3.04 16.95 0.84
N ARG A 31 -2.44 16.73 2.03
CA ARG A 31 -2.73 17.57 3.22
C ARG A 31 -2.06 18.93 3.10
N LEU A 32 -0.87 18.98 2.55
CA LEU A 32 -0.13 20.23 2.37
C LEU A 32 -0.82 21.12 1.33
N THR A 33 -1.20 20.57 0.17
CA THR A 33 -1.91 21.30 -0.88
C THR A 33 -3.20 21.90 -0.34
N ALA A 34 -4.04 21.10 0.33
CA ALA A 34 -5.27 21.61 0.95
C ALA A 34 -5.01 22.72 1.98
N ALA A 35 -3.92 22.61 2.76
CA ALA A 35 -3.56 23.65 3.73
C ALA A 35 -3.04 24.93 3.05
N PHE A 36 -2.35 24.82 1.93
CA PHE A 36 -1.87 25.97 1.15
C PHE A 36 -3.04 26.66 0.42
N GLU A 37 -3.93 25.89 -0.20
CA GLU A 37 -5.14 26.40 -0.85
C GLU A 37 -6.02 27.19 0.13
N ALA A 38 -6.19 26.70 1.36
CA ALA A 38 -6.95 27.40 2.40
C ALA A 38 -6.36 28.77 2.78
N GLU A 39 -5.08 28.97 2.55
CA GLU A 39 -4.34 30.24 2.78
C GLU A 39 -4.16 31.05 1.49
N GLY A 40 -4.77 30.63 0.38
CA GLY A 40 -4.64 31.31 -0.93
C GLY A 40 -3.26 31.21 -1.55
N ILE A 41 -2.46 30.20 -1.17
CA ILE A 41 -1.12 29.97 -1.73
C ILE A 41 -1.25 29.04 -2.94
N GLU A 42 -0.86 29.55 -4.11
CA GLU A 42 -0.80 28.75 -5.34
C GLU A 42 0.25 27.64 -5.22
N THR A 43 -0.09 26.44 -5.68
CA THR A 43 0.80 25.28 -5.60
C THR A 43 0.86 24.54 -6.92
N GLU A 44 2.07 24.11 -7.29
CA GLU A 44 2.32 23.21 -8.40
C GLU A 44 2.78 21.85 -7.84
N LEU A 45 2.21 20.75 -8.33
CA LEU A 45 2.60 19.40 -7.98
C LEU A 45 3.47 18.79 -9.08
N ILE A 46 4.72 18.51 -8.74
CA ILE A 46 5.66 17.84 -9.64
C ILE A 46 5.65 16.34 -9.28
N PRO A 47 5.26 15.44 -10.21
CA PRO A 47 5.22 14.01 -9.94
C PRO A 47 6.62 13.43 -9.75
N GLY A 48 6.71 12.40 -8.92
CA GLY A 48 7.91 11.60 -8.74
C GLY A 48 7.69 10.14 -9.13
N ILE A 49 8.61 9.27 -8.75
CA ILE A 49 8.47 7.83 -8.94
C ILE A 49 7.91 7.21 -7.66
N SER A 50 6.74 6.59 -7.74
CA SER A 50 6.15 5.90 -6.58
C SER A 50 6.94 4.65 -6.24
N SER A 51 6.92 4.26 -4.95
CA SER A 51 7.50 2.99 -4.51
C SER A 51 6.89 1.78 -5.21
N ALA A 52 5.61 1.85 -5.61
CA ALA A 52 4.96 0.79 -6.36
C ALA A 52 5.57 0.64 -7.77
N ALA A 53 5.68 1.74 -8.53
CA ALA A 53 6.28 1.71 -9.86
C ALA A 53 7.76 1.28 -9.81
N TYR A 54 8.51 1.83 -8.85
CA TYR A 54 9.91 1.46 -8.65
C TYR A 54 10.04 -0.03 -8.32
N PHE A 55 9.29 -0.52 -7.33
CA PHE A 55 9.38 -1.91 -6.90
C PHE A 55 8.99 -2.89 -8.01
N CYS A 56 7.90 -2.63 -8.73
CA CYS A 56 7.51 -3.46 -9.88
C CYS A 56 8.60 -3.48 -10.95
N SER A 57 9.28 -2.35 -11.22
CA SER A 57 10.40 -2.32 -12.17
C SER A 57 11.57 -3.20 -11.72
N ARG A 58 11.88 -3.21 -10.40
CA ARG A 58 12.92 -4.08 -9.82
C ARG A 58 12.57 -5.57 -9.97
N LEU A 59 11.28 -5.90 -9.88
CA LEU A 59 10.76 -7.24 -10.10
C LEU A 59 10.54 -7.59 -11.58
N LYS A 60 10.78 -6.65 -12.51
CA LYS A 60 10.51 -6.79 -13.95
C LYS A 60 9.03 -7.12 -14.24
N MET A 61 8.13 -6.50 -13.49
CA MET A 61 6.69 -6.67 -13.59
C MET A 61 6.02 -5.39 -14.05
N ALA A 62 5.01 -5.49 -14.91
CA ALA A 62 4.10 -4.39 -15.19
C ALA A 62 3.25 -4.10 -13.94
N TRP A 63 2.96 -2.83 -13.65
CA TRP A 63 2.20 -2.43 -12.48
C TRP A 63 0.75 -2.00 -12.80
N GLU A 64 0.38 -1.95 -14.07
CA GLU A 64 -0.96 -1.56 -14.55
C GLU A 64 -2.09 -2.45 -14.02
N ASP A 65 -1.79 -3.76 -13.84
CA ASP A 65 -2.76 -4.74 -13.31
C ASP A 65 -2.61 -4.96 -11.79
N VAL A 66 -1.79 -4.15 -11.12
CA VAL A 66 -1.54 -4.30 -9.68
C VAL A 66 -2.59 -3.52 -8.88
N LYS A 67 -3.27 -4.19 -7.95
CA LYS A 67 -4.11 -3.53 -6.97
C LYS A 67 -3.24 -2.76 -5.97
N LEU A 68 -3.29 -1.44 -6.04
CA LEU A 68 -2.52 -0.58 -5.14
C LEU A 68 -3.29 -0.31 -3.84
N MET A 69 -2.64 -0.55 -2.71
CA MET A 69 -3.19 -0.35 -1.37
C MET A 69 -2.15 0.28 -0.44
N SER A 70 -2.60 0.72 0.73
CA SER A 70 -1.73 1.07 1.85
C SER A 70 -2.43 0.69 3.14
N VAL A 71 -1.83 -0.20 3.90
CA VAL A 71 -2.27 -0.53 5.26
C VAL A 71 -1.53 0.32 6.30
N HIS A 72 -0.55 1.11 5.91
CA HIS A 72 0.18 2.00 6.80
C HIS A 72 -0.75 3.05 7.41
N GLY A 73 -1.12 2.87 8.68
CA GLY A 73 -2.01 3.78 9.41
C GLY A 73 -3.44 3.86 8.89
N ARG A 74 -3.91 2.84 8.17
CA ARG A 74 -5.27 2.75 7.61
C ARG A 74 -5.86 1.36 7.79
N GLU A 75 -7.13 1.31 8.15
CA GLU A 75 -7.88 0.05 8.13
C GLU A 75 -8.34 -0.22 6.69
N GLN A 76 -7.69 -1.17 6.03
CA GLN A 76 -8.09 -1.68 4.72
C GLN A 76 -8.12 -3.20 4.75
N ASN A 77 -9.08 -3.79 4.06
CA ASN A 77 -9.20 -5.24 3.98
C ASN A 77 -8.23 -5.79 2.92
N LEU A 78 -6.96 -5.91 3.31
CA LEU A 78 -5.90 -6.41 2.43
C LEU A 78 -6.17 -7.85 1.97
N THR A 79 -6.66 -8.70 2.86
CA THR A 79 -6.91 -10.11 2.52
C THR A 79 -8.02 -10.28 1.50
N ALA A 80 -9.06 -9.44 1.54
CA ALA A 80 -10.07 -9.40 0.49
C ALA A 80 -9.48 -8.95 -0.85
N ALA A 81 -8.64 -7.91 -0.85
CA ALA A 81 -7.98 -7.46 -2.07
C ALA A 81 -7.08 -8.56 -2.67
N VAL A 82 -6.30 -9.26 -1.84
CA VAL A 82 -5.45 -10.37 -2.30
C VAL A 82 -6.29 -11.52 -2.89
N ARG A 83 -7.46 -11.79 -2.33
CA ARG A 83 -8.37 -12.82 -2.90
C ARG A 83 -8.95 -12.43 -4.25
N MET A 84 -9.13 -11.14 -4.50
CA MET A 84 -9.82 -10.63 -5.70
C MET A 84 -8.87 -10.23 -6.83
N HIS A 85 -7.57 -10.15 -6.58
CA HIS A 85 -6.61 -9.65 -7.55
C HIS A 85 -5.40 -10.58 -7.64
N PHE A 86 -4.93 -10.79 -8.87
CA PHE A 86 -3.72 -11.57 -9.10
C PHE A 86 -2.51 -10.96 -8.38
N ARG A 87 -2.38 -9.62 -8.43
CA ARG A 87 -1.31 -8.88 -7.74
C ARG A 87 -1.87 -7.77 -6.87
N THR A 88 -1.38 -7.69 -5.65
CA THR A 88 -1.71 -6.63 -4.72
C THR A 88 -0.44 -6.04 -4.13
N PHE A 89 -0.24 -4.73 -4.31
CA PHE A 89 0.85 -3.99 -3.68
C PHE A 89 0.36 -3.27 -2.43
N THR A 90 1.17 -3.27 -1.37
CA THR A 90 0.87 -2.51 -0.16
C THR A 90 2.11 -1.88 0.46
N LEU A 91 1.93 -0.68 1.03
CA LEU A 91 2.90 -0.08 1.93
C LEU A 91 2.75 -0.70 3.31
N LEU A 92 3.86 -1.09 3.91
CA LEU A 92 3.93 -1.59 5.29
C LEU A 92 4.57 -0.53 6.20
N GLY A 93 4.34 -0.64 7.50
CA GLY A 93 4.96 0.23 8.50
C GLY A 93 4.12 0.38 9.76
N GLY A 94 4.76 0.82 10.84
CA GLY A 94 4.12 0.92 12.14
C GLY A 94 3.74 -0.45 12.71
N ARG A 95 2.42 -0.71 12.86
CA ARG A 95 1.89 -2.00 13.33
C ARG A 95 1.79 -3.06 12.23
N ASP A 96 1.78 -2.62 10.98
CA ASP A 96 1.64 -3.50 9.81
C ASP A 96 3.03 -3.89 9.31
N THR A 97 3.62 -4.86 9.99
CA THR A 97 4.93 -5.44 9.69
C THR A 97 4.79 -6.62 8.71
N VAL A 98 5.91 -7.09 8.16
CA VAL A 98 5.93 -8.31 7.34
C VAL A 98 5.42 -9.51 8.15
N GLU A 99 5.80 -9.61 9.43
CA GLU A 99 5.31 -10.66 10.33
C GLU A 99 3.77 -10.63 10.44
N SER A 100 3.19 -9.46 10.74
CA SER A 100 1.73 -9.31 10.86
C SER A 100 1.01 -9.58 9.53
N LEU A 101 1.65 -9.27 8.39
CA LEU A 101 1.14 -9.59 7.07
C LEU A 101 1.08 -11.11 6.85
N CYS A 102 2.19 -11.81 7.13
CA CYS A 102 2.26 -13.27 7.00
C CYS A 102 1.21 -13.95 7.90
N GLU A 103 1.10 -13.53 9.16
CA GLU A 103 0.08 -14.07 10.08
C GLU A 103 -1.34 -13.86 9.58
N LYS A 104 -1.66 -12.67 9.07
CA LYS A 104 -2.97 -12.38 8.48
C LYS A 104 -3.25 -13.28 7.27
N LEU A 105 -2.30 -13.42 6.34
CA LEU A 105 -2.47 -14.25 5.15
C LEU A 105 -2.71 -15.71 5.53
N LEU A 106 -1.92 -16.28 6.45
CA LEU A 106 -2.10 -17.64 6.94
C LEU A 106 -3.45 -17.82 7.65
N LYS A 107 -3.80 -16.93 8.57
CA LYS A 107 -5.07 -16.94 9.30
C LYS A 107 -6.28 -16.95 8.37
N TYR A 108 -6.21 -16.26 7.27
CA TYR A 108 -7.31 -16.15 6.30
C TYR A 108 -7.20 -17.14 5.14
N GLY A 109 -6.39 -18.21 5.27
CA GLY A 109 -6.32 -19.31 4.32
C GLY A 109 -5.70 -18.93 2.98
N LEU A 110 -4.64 -18.14 3.00
CA LEU A 110 -3.86 -17.72 1.83
C LEU A 110 -2.38 -18.16 1.95
N PRO A 111 -2.08 -19.46 2.26
CA PRO A 111 -0.69 -19.91 2.42
C PRO A 111 0.06 -20.01 1.07
N GLY A 112 -0.68 -20.19 -0.03
CA GLY A 112 -0.11 -20.41 -1.38
C GLY A 112 0.25 -19.12 -2.13
N VAL A 113 0.05 -17.94 -1.54
CA VAL A 113 0.46 -16.69 -2.18
C VAL A 113 1.98 -16.53 -2.14
N LYS A 114 2.53 -15.88 -3.17
CA LYS A 114 3.93 -15.48 -3.19
C LYS A 114 4.06 -14.03 -2.76
N LEU A 115 4.97 -13.78 -1.83
CA LEU A 115 5.30 -12.45 -1.34
C LEU A 115 6.64 -12.01 -1.91
N TYR A 116 6.71 -10.75 -2.30
CA TYR A 116 7.93 -10.02 -2.59
C TYR A 116 7.98 -8.85 -1.60
N ILE A 117 9.03 -8.80 -0.79
CA ILE A 117 9.23 -7.74 0.21
C ILE A 117 10.39 -6.88 -0.23
N GLY A 118 10.11 -5.58 -0.40
CA GLY A 118 11.13 -4.59 -0.71
C GLY A 118 11.43 -3.73 0.51
N GLU A 119 12.69 -3.71 0.90
CA GLU A 119 13.19 -2.95 2.04
C GLU A 119 14.11 -1.85 1.55
N ARG A 120 13.98 -0.65 2.14
CA ARG A 120 14.86 0.49 1.87
C ARG A 120 15.07 0.73 0.38
N LEU A 121 13.97 0.69 -0.38
CA LEU A 121 14.00 0.85 -1.84
C LEU A 121 14.73 2.13 -2.25
N HIS A 122 15.61 1.99 -3.27
CA HIS A 122 16.46 3.04 -3.80
C HIS A 122 17.61 3.50 -2.86
N TYR A 123 17.76 2.91 -1.68
CA TYR A 123 18.92 3.15 -0.82
C TYR A 123 20.06 2.18 -1.16
N PRO A 124 21.32 2.50 -0.79
CA PRO A 124 22.48 1.61 -1.07
C PRO A 124 22.35 0.20 -0.49
N ASP A 125 21.57 0.05 0.56
CA ASP A 125 21.27 -1.20 1.27
C ASP A 125 19.87 -1.74 0.93
N GLU A 126 19.35 -1.43 -0.26
CA GLU A 126 18.13 -2.02 -0.78
C GLU A 126 18.19 -3.54 -0.76
N ARG A 127 17.16 -4.15 -0.20
CA ARG A 127 17.01 -5.61 -0.19
C ARG A 127 15.64 -6.00 -0.71
N ILE A 128 15.61 -7.04 -1.54
CA ILE A 128 14.39 -7.67 -2.03
C ILE A 128 14.41 -9.13 -1.62
N THR A 129 13.40 -9.55 -0.86
CA THR A 129 13.24 -10.92 -0.39
C THR A 129 11.93 -11.48 -0.93
N GLU A 130 11.93 -12.74 -1.35
CA GLU A 130 10.74 -13.43 -1.83
C GLU A 130 10.50 -14.73 -1.07
N GLY A 131 9.25 -15.14 -0.98
CA GLY A 131 8.86 -16.40 -0.35
C GLY A 131 7.34 -16.47 -0.10
N THR A 132 6.91 -17.57 0.45
CA THR A 132 5.55 -17.75 0.97
C THR A 132 5.38 -17.11 2.35
N PRO A 133 4.15 -16.89 2.83
CA PRO A 133 3.93 -16.41 4.20
C PRO A 133 4.59 -17.26 5.27
N GLU A 134 4.65 -18.58 5.09
CA GLU A 134 5.30 -19.50 6.04
C GLU A 134 6.82 -19.35 6.05
N GLU A 135 7.43 -19.18 4.87
CA GLU A 135 8.90 -19.02 4.74
C GLU A 135 9.39 -17.67 5.27
N LEU A 136 8.58 -16.61 5.14
CA LEU A 136 8.97 -15.27 5.57
C LEU A 136 8.59 -14.97 7.03
N LYS A 137 7.65 -15.72 7.60
CA LYS A 137 7.28 -15.60 9.00
C LYS A 137 8.49 -15.88 9.91
N GLY A 138 8.68 -15.04 10.92
CA GLY A 138 9.82 -15.13 11.85
C GLY A 138 11.14 -14.56 11.32
N GLN A 139 11.19 -14.07 10.06
CA GLN A 139 12.35 -13.36 9.56
C GLN A 139 12.32 -11.88 9.99
N THR A 140 13.50 -11.28 10.10
CA THR A 140 13.64 -9.86 10.47
C THR A 140 13.68 -8.98 9.23
N PHE A 141 12.82 -7.96 9.22
CA PHE A 141 12.72 -6.95 8.16
C PHE A 141 12.84 -5.54 8.73
N ASP A 142 13.28 -4.60 7.88
CA ASP A 142 13.29 -3.17 8.22
C ASP A 142 11.85 -2.65 8.44
N GLY A 143 11.71 -1.59 9.23
CA GLY A 143 10.42 -0.93 9.44
C GLY A 143 9.89 -0.17 8.22
N LEU A 144 10.73 0.10 7.22
CA LEU A 144 10.39 0.77 5.96
C LEU A 144 10.32 -0.25 4.82
N CYS A 145 9.20 -0.93 4.72
CA CYS A 145 8.99 -2.00 3.75
C CYS A 145 7.80 -1.73 2.84
N VAL A 146 7.85 -2.37 1.68
CA VAL A 146 6.69 -2.56 0.79
C VAL A 146 6.52 -4.05 0.53
N ALA A 147 5.30 -4.47 0.23
CA ALA A 147 5.01 -5.83 -0.18
C ALA A 147 4.24 -5.86 -1.49
N LEU A 148 4.60 -6.78 -2.38
CA LEU A 148 3.78 -7.19 -3.51
C LEU A 148 3.41 -8.66 -3.28
N ILE A 149 2.12 -8.93 -3.36
CA ILE A 149 1.52 -10.24 -3.08
C ILE A 149 0.95 -10.75 -4.39
N GLU A 150 1.44 -11.89 -4.84
CA GLU A 150 0.93 -12.59 -6.01
C GLU A 150 0.09 -13.78 -5.58
N ASN A 151 -1.18 -13.77 -5.99
CA ASN A 151 -2.14 -14.84 -5.69
C ASN A 151 -2.56 -15.52 -7.00
N PRO A 152 -2.03 -16.72 -7.31
CA PRO A 152 -2.42 -17.45 -8.51
C PRO A 152 -3.89 -17.92 -8.47
N ASP A 153 -4.44 -18.12 -7.27
CA ASP A 153 -5.79 -18.63 -7.04
C ASP A 153 -6.80 -17.50 -6.78
N PHE A 154 -6.55 -16.29 -7.32
CA PHE A 154 -7.45 -15.16 -7.13
C PHE A 154 -8.81 -15.40 -7.79
N GLN A 155 -9.87 -14.92 -7.13
CA GLN A 155 -11.25 -15.06 -7.61
C GLN A 155 -11.64 -13.82 -8.42
N LYS A 156 -11.71 -13.96 -9.74
CA LYS A 156 -12.05 -12.87 -10.65
C LYS A 156 -13.51 -12.42 -10.54
N GLU A 157 -14.39 -13.28 -10.05
CA GLU A 157 -15.82 -13.02 -9.91
C GLU A 157 -16.22 -12.94 -8.44
N ILE A 158 -16.79 -11.82 -8.06
CA ILE A 158 -17.58 -11.74 -6.83
C ILE A 158 -18.88 -12.49 -7.15
N ARG A 159 -19.13 -13.61 -6.52
CA ARG A 159 -20.49 -14.20 -6.50
C ARG A 159 -21.40 -13.16 -5.86
N GLY A 160 -22.16 -12.44 -6.68
CA GLY A 160 -23.00 -11.34 -6.24
C GLY A 160 -24.18 -11.77 -5.35
N CYS A 161 -24.46 -13.08 -5.30
CA CYS A 161 -25.50 -13.65 -4.46
C CYS A 161 -25.01 -14.99 -3.89
N ILE A 162 -25.23 -15.21 -2.61
CA ILE A 162 -25.22 -16.55 -2.03
C ILE A 162 -26.54 -17.22 -2.47
N PRO A 163 -26.52 -18.40 -3.12
CA PRO A 163 -27.73 -19.11 -3.47
C PRO A 163 -28.60 -19.33 -2.22
N ASP A 164 -29.93 -19.24 -2.39
CA ASP A 164 -30.88 -19.36 -1.28
C ASP A 164 -30.70 -20.68 -0.47
N GLU A 165 -30.17 -21.72 -1.13
CA GLU A 165 -29.88 -23.01 -0.53
C GLU A 165 -28.72 -22.97 0.46
N GLU A 166 -27.82 -22.01 0.31
CA GLU A 166 -26.66 -21.81 1.22
C GLU A 166 -27.00 -20.96 2.45
N PHE A 167 -28.21 -20.35 2.50
CA PHE A 167 -28.66 -19.67 3.70
C PHE A 167 -29.21 -20.65 4.73
N LEU A 168 -28.62 -20.66 5.92
CA LEU A 168 -29.21 -21.31 7.07
C LEU A 168 -30.46 -20.52 7.48
N ARG A 169 -31.62 -21.00 7.06
CA ARG A 169 -32.91 -20.45 7.48
C ARG A 169 -33.14 -20.83 8.91
N GLY A 170 -33.13 -19.85 9.82
CA GLY A 170 -33.63 -20.05 11.17
C GLY A 170 -35.13 -20.32 11.16
N SER A 171 -35.67 -20.85 12.25
CA SER A 171 -37.10 -21.16 12.44
C SER A 171 -37.98 -19.91 12.65
N ALA A 172 -37.48 -18.71 12.44
CA ALA A 172 -38.26 -17.49 12.55
C ALA A 172 -39.07 -17.26 11.27
N PRO A 173 -40.41 -17.10 11.35
CA PRO A 173 -41.23 -16.72 10.23
C PRO A 173 -40.84 -15.31 9.74
N MET A 174 -40.77 -15.13 8.42
CA MET A 174 -40.62 -13.80 7.82
C MET A 174 -41.87 -12.96 8.04
#